data_2c89d44c9b5114bf53324209075de1bc
#
_entry.id   2c89d44c9b5114bf53324209075de1bc
#
_cell.length_a   1.000
_cell.length_b   1.000
_cell.length_c   1.000
_cell.angle_alpha   90.00
_cell.angle_beta   90.00
_cell.angle_gamma   90.00
#
_symmetry.space_group_name_H-M   'P 1'
#
loop_
_entity.id
_entity.type
_entity.pdbx_description
1 polymer ?
#
loop_
_entity_poly.entity_id
_entity_poly.type
_entity_poly.pdbx_seq_one_letter_code
_entity_poly.pdbx_strand_id
1 'polypeptide(L)'
;FGGPLQSFGRMTAFHGQMGMFTRALAYIMSHGADGLRQVAEDAVLNANYVLRCLDGVLDAPFAASGPCMHEALFSDAGLPEGFSTLDIAKGLIDEGFHPMTVFFPLVVHGAMLVEPTETESKAALDQFIHALAS
;
A
#
# COMPACT_ATOMS: atom_id res chain seq x y z
N PHE A 1 -34.73 14.46 -2.63
CA PHE A 1 -33.89 14.00 -3.73
C PHE A 1 -34.35 12.59 -4.13
N GLY A 2 -35.14 12.47 -5.23
CA GLY A 2 -35.57 11.22 -5.80
C GLY A 2 -34.45 10.61 -6.62
N GLY A 3 -34.24 9.30 -6.52
CA GLY A 3 -33.36 8.56 -7.41
C GLY A 3 -33.99 8.37 -8.79
N PRO A 4 -33.23 7.86 -9.79
CA PRO A 4 -33.78 7.46 -11.09
C PRO A 4 -34.94 6.47 -10.93
N LEU A 5 -35.81 6.40 -11.92
CA LEU A 5 -37.00 5.50 -11.90
C LEU A 5 -36.66 4.01 -11.64
N GLN A 6 -35.43 3.59 -11.96
CA GLN A 6 -34.95 2.22 -11.73
C GLN A 6 -34.09 2.08 -10.46
N SER A 7 -34.06 3.09 -9.60
CA SER A 7 -33.33 3.01 -8.34
C SER A 7 -34.04 2.05 -7.40
N PHE A 8 -33.27 1.14 -6.76
CA PHE A 8 -33.78 0.28 -5.68
C PHE A 8 -33.89 1.00 -4.33
N GLY A 9 -33.63 2.31 -4.27
CA GLY A 9 -33.78 3.14 -3.10
C GLY A 9 -32.45 3.65 -2.51
N ARG A 10 -32.55 4.19 -1.30
CA ARG A 10 -31.42 4.80 -0.59
C ARG A 10 -30.69 3.74 0.25
N MET A 11 -29.39 3.59 0.06
CA MET A 11 -28.54 2.64 0.80
C MET A 11 -27.94 3.22 2.08
N THR A 12 -28.05 4.52 2.29
CA THR A 12 -27.44 5.24 3.44
C THR A 12 -28.50 6.00 4.22
N ALA A 13 -28.30 6.13 5.53
CA ALA A 13 -29.20 6.90 6.40
C ALA A 13 -29.02 8.41 6.26
N PHE A 14 -27.89 8.87 5.72
CA PHE A 14 -27.56 10.30 5.62
C PHE A 14 -26.84 10.62 4.31
N HIS A 15 -26.48 11.88 4.09
CA HIS A 15 -25.88 12.39 2.85
C HIS A 15 -24.36 12.26 2.81
N GLY A 16 -23.73 11.72 3.83
CA GLY A 16 -22.28 11.53 3.96
C GLY A 16 -21.78 11.95 5.34
N GLN A 17 -20.47 11.87 5.52
CA GLN A 17 -19.79 12.19 6.77
C GLN A 17 -19.03 13.51 6.61
N MET A 18 -19.54 14.60 7.18
CA MET A 18 -18.97 15.93 7.04
C MET A 18 -17.52 16.04 7.53
N GLY A 19 -17.16 15.29 8.59
CA GLY A 19 -15.78 15.22 9.06
C GLY A 19 -14.81 14.70 8.01
N MET A 20 -15.22 13.71 7.21
CA MET A 20 -14.40 13.19 6.11
C MET A 20 -14.26 14.21 4.97
N PHE A 21 -15.31 14.94 4.65
CA PHE A 21 -15.26 16.02 3.64
C PHE A 21 -14.29 17.13 4.07
N THR A 22 -14.32 17.52 5.33
CA THR A 22 -13.43 18.55 5.88
C THR A 22 -11.96 18.09 5.82
N ARG A 23 -11.67 16.85 6.16
CA ARG A 23 -10.31 16.28 6.05
C ARG A 23 -9.82 16.27 4.61
N ALA A 24 -10.64 15.76 3.69
CA ALA A 24 -10.31 15.73 2.27
C ALA A 24 -10.09 17.16 1.71
N LEU A 25 -10.95 18.09 2.06
CA LEU A 25 -10.81 19.50 1.65
C LEU A 25 -9.50 20.11 2.17
N ALA A 26 -9.19 19.91 3.44
CA ALA A 26 -7.96 20.43 4.05
C ALA A 26 -6.72 19.87 3.35
N TYR A 27 -6.71 18.56 3.07
CA TYR A 27 -5.62 17.90 2.33
C TYR A 27 -5.46 18.48 0.91
N ILE A 28 -6.56 18.57 0.16
CA ILE A 28 -6.55 19.12 -1.20
C ILE A 28 -6.07 20.57 -1.21
N MET A 29 -6.55 21.39 -0.27
CA MET A 29 -6.15 22.79 -0.17
C MET A 29 -4.68 22.95 0.23
N SER A 30 -4.15 22.07 1.08
CA SER A 30 -2.74 22.14 1.51
C SER A 30 -1.75 21.80 0.40
N HIS A 31 -2.14 20.94 -0.54
CA HIS A 31 -1.29 20.47 -1.64
C HIS A 31 -1.50 21.30 -2.93
N GLY A 32 -2.72 21.72 -3.21
CA GLY A 32 -3.08 22.30 -4.50
C GLY A 32 -2.96 21.28 -5.65
N ALA A 33 -3.14 21.73 -6.87
CA ALA A 33 -3.13 20.85 -8.05
C ALA A 33 -1.75 20.21 -8.29
N ASP A 34 -0.69 20.99 -8.17
CA ASP A 34 0.68 20.52 -8.40
C ASP A 34 1.12 19.56 -7.28
N GLY A 35 0.78 19.87 -6.03
CA GLY A 35 1.08 19.00 -4.90
C GLY A 35 0.35 17.66 -4.97
N LEU A 36 -0.92 17.63 -5.38
CA LEU A 36 -1.65 16.35 -5.58
C LEU A 36 -1.03 15.48 -6.68
N ARG A 37 -0.53 16.11 -7.74
CA ARG A 37 0.21 15.40 -8.77
C ARG A 37 1.52 14.82 -8.20
N GLN A 38 2.27 15.62 -7.45
CA GLN A 38 3.52 15.20 -6.81
C GLN A 38 3.30 14.03 -5.84
N VAL A 39 2.23 14.07 -5.03
CA VAL A 39 1.83 12.96 -4.14
C VAL A 39 1.71 11.65 -4.91
N ALA A 40 1.03 11.66 -6.06
CA ALA A 40 0.86 10.45 -6.87
C ALA A 40 2.19 9.96 -7.47
N GLU A 41 3.01 10.88 -7.96
CA GLU A 41 4.33 10.56 -8.53
C GLU A 41 5.27 9.98 -7.45
N ASP A 42 5.30 10.55 -6.26
CA ASP A 42 6.12 10.08 -5.14
C ASP A 42 5.66 8.72 -4.62
N ALA A 43 4.36 8.48 -4.53
CA ALA A 43 3.82 7.18 -4.12
C ALA A 43 4.25 6.06 -5.09
N VAL A 44 4.17 6.30 -6.40
CA VAL A 44 4.63 5.36 -7.43
C VAL A 44 6.14 5.16 -7.37
N LEU A 45 6.91 6.23 -7.19
CA LEU A 45 8.36 6.16 -7.04
C LEU A 45 8.77 5.32 -5.83
N ASN A 46 8.17 5.57 -4.67
CA ASN A 46 8.45 4.88 -3.43
C ASN A 46 8.13 3.37 -3.52
N ALA A 47 6.98 3.00 -4.08
CA ALA A 47 6.61 1.60 -4.29
C ALA A 47 7.60 0.87 -5.20
N ASN A 48 8.01 1.50 -6.31
CA ASN A 48 8.98 0.91 -7.22
C ASN A 48 10.40 0.87 -6.63
N TYR A 49 10.75 1.81 -5.77
CA TYR A 49 12.00 1.77 -5.04
C TYR A 49 12.06 0.53 -4.12
N VAL A 50 11.01 0.31 -3.32
CA VAL A 50 10.91 -0.89 -2.46
C VAL A 50 10.94 -2.17 -3.29
N LEU A 51 10.16 -2.24 -4.38
CA LEU A 51 10.12 -3.39 -5.27
C LEU A 51 11.52 -3.75 -5.81
N ARG A 52 12.29 -2.76 -6.22
CA ARG A 52 13.63 -2.98 -6.78
C ARG A 52 14.68 -3.32 -5.73
N CYS A 53 14.60 -2.73 -4.55
CA CYS A 53 15.55 -3.01 -3.48
C CYS A 53 15.37 -4.40 -2.86
N LEU A 54 14.15 -4.96 -2.92
CA LEU A 54 13.85 -6.31 -2.43
C LEU A 54 13.92 -7.38 -3.53
N ASP A 55 14.36 -7.03 -4.73
CA ASP A 55 14.60 -8.00 -5.81
C ASP A 55 15.66 -9.02 -5.38
N GLY A 56 15.31 -10.31 -5.47
CA GLY A 56 16.15 -11.40 -4.99
C GLY A 56 16.11 -11.64 -3.47
N VAL A 57 15.42 -10.83 -2.69
CA VAL A 57 15.15 -11.03 -1.25
C VAL A 57 13.79 -11.68 -1.04
N LEU A 58 12.75 -11.10 -1.64
CA LEU A 58 11.40 -11.64 -1.62
C LEU A 58 10.92 -11.97 -3.04
N ASP A 59 10.09 -12.99 -3.15
CA ASP A 59 9.43 -13.30 -4.43
C ASP A 59 8.43 -12.18 -4.78
N ALA A 60 8.53 -11.66 -5.99
CA ALA A 60 7.66 -10.62 -6.52
C ALA A 60 7.00 -11.10 -7.83
N PRO A 61 5.82 -11.75 -7.75
CA PRO A 61 5.25 -12.52 -8.86
C PRO A 61 4.94 -11.71 -10.12
N PHE A 62 4.80 -10.40 -10.01
CA PHE A 62 4.50 -9.50 -11.13
C PHE A 62 5.66 -8.58 -11.54
N ALA A 63 6.82 -8.66 -10.88
CA ALA A 63 7.96 -7.77 -11.18
C ALA A 63 8.45 -7.86 -12.63
N ALA A 64 8.34 -9.03 -13.26
CA ALA A 64 8.70 -9.24 -14.66
C ALA A 64 7.77 -8.50 -15.65
N SER A 65 6.56 -8.12 -15.22
CA SER A 65 5.60 -7.40 -16.06
C SER A 65 5.90 -5.90 -16.19
N GLY A 66 6.84 -5.37 -15.40
CA GLY A 66 7.23 -3.97 -15.40
C GLY A 66 7.08 -3.29 -14.03
N PRO A 67 7.14 -1.96 -14.01
CA PRO A 67 6.93 -1.19 -12.77
C PRO A 67 5.53 -1.39 -12.19
N CYS A 68 5.43 -1.39 -10.87
CA CYS A 68 4.14 -1.34 -10.17
C CYS A 68 3.59 0.10 -10.14
N MET A 69 2.33 0.24 -9.78
CA MET A 69 1.73 1.53 -9.45
C MET A 69 2.20 1.95 -8.04
N HIS A 70 1.30 2.25 -7.14
CA HIS A 70 1.61 2.71 -5.78
C HIS A 70 1.76 1.59 -4.74
N GLU A 71 1.64 0.33 -5.17
CA GLU A 71 1.71 -0.86 -4.32
C GLU A 71 2.69 -1.88 -4.91
N ALA A 72 3.62 -2.37 -4.09
CA ALA A 72 4.52 -3.46 -4.45
C ALA A 72 4.01 -4.78 -3.86
N LEU A 73 3.79 -5.79 -4.70
CA LEU A 73 3.28 -7.08 -4.30
C LEU A 73 4.41 -8.11 -4.23
N PHE A 74 4.52 -8.74 -3.06
CA PHE A 74 5.43 -9.85 -2.79
C PHE A 74 4.64 -11.09 -2.37
N SER A 75 5.32 -12.24 -2.35
CA SER A 75 4.76 -13.50 -1.87
C SER A 75 5.74 -14.23 -0.94
N ASP A 76 5.23 -15.25 -0.24
CA ASP A 76 6.02 -16.10 0.63
C ASP A 76 6.70 -17.27 -0.11
N ALA A 77 6.64 -17.31 -1.44
CA ALA A 77 7.11 -18.44 -2.25
C ALA A 77 8.60 -18.75 -2.12
N GLY A 78 9.42 -17.79 -1.69
CA GLY A 78 10.86 -17.96 -1.50
C GLY A 78 11.31 -18.15 -0.05
N LEU A 79 10.38 -18.18 0.90
CA LEU A 79 10.71 -18.29 2.31
C LEU A 79 11.20 -19.71 2.68
N PRO A 80 12.07 -19.84 3.69
CA PRO A 80 12.46 -21.13 4.24
C PRO A 80 11.26 -21.94 4.75
N GLU A 81 11.39 -23.27 4.73
CA GLU A 81 10.34 -24.18 5.23
C GLU A 81 9.97 -23.85 6.69
N GLY A 82 8.68 -23.73 6.95
CA GLY A 82 8.14 -23.40 8.27
C GLY A 82 7.92 -21.91 8.52
N PHE A 83 8.36 -21.03 7.60
CA PHE A 83 8.09 -19.60 7.65
C PHE A 83 6.93 -19.21 6.74
N SER A 84 6.20 -18.22 7.14
CA SER A 84 5.03 -17.69 6.42
C SER A 84 5.03 -16.17 6.39
N THR A 85 4.19 -15.59 5.56
CA THR A 85 3.89 -14.16 5.53
C THR A 85 3.56 -13.59 6.93
N LEU A 86 2.90 -14.38 7.79
CA LEU A 86 2.56 -13.94 9.14
C LEU A 86 3.80 -13.78 10.02
N ASP A 87 4.82 -14.60 9.83
CA ASP A 87 6.06 -14.51 10.59
C ASP A 87 6.85 -13.26 10.19
N ILE A 88 6.88 -12.94 8.89
CA ILE A 88 7.45 -11.66 8.40
C ILE A 88 6.70 -10.46 9.01
N ALA A 89 5.36 -10.50 9.02
CA ALA A 89 4.57 -9.40 9.59
C ALA A 89 4.86 -9.21 11.08
N LYS A 90 5.02 -10.29 11.84
CA LYS A 90 5.39 -10.23 13.26
C LYS A 90 6.83 -9.72 13.46
N GLY A 91 7.77 -10.17 12.63
CA GLY A 91 9.14 -9.68 12.64
C GLY A 91 9.22 -8.18 12.43
N LEU A 92 8.45 -7.64 11.47
CA LEU A 92 8.36 -6.20 11.26
C LEU A 92 7.82 -5.44 12.47
N ILE A 93 6.84 -6.01 13.19
CA ILE A 93 6.32 -5.42 14.44
C ILE A 93 7.42 -5.38 15.50
N ASP A 94 8.20 -6.44 15.64
CA ASP A 94 9.31 -6.51 16.60
C ASP A 94 10.42 -5.48 16.27
N GLU A 95 10.64 -5.19 14.99
CA GLU A 95 11.54 -4.13 14.51
C GLU A 95 10.91 -2.71 14.58
N GLY A 96 9.67 -2.59 15.05
CA GLY A 96 9.00 -1.31 15.27
C GLY A 96 8.27 -0.75 14.03
N PHE A 97 8.06 -1.56 13.01
CA PHE A 97 7.32 -1.17 11.81
C PHE A 97 5.86 -1.58 11.88
N HIS A 98 5.00 -0.79 11.25
CA HIS A 98 3.64 -1.23 10.92
C HIS A 98 3.73 -2.21 9.73
N PRO A 99 3.24 -3.45 9.89
CA PRO A 99 3.35 -4.43 8.81
C PRO A 99 2.42 -4.06 7.64
N MET A 100 2.80 -4.53 6.46
CA MET A 100 2.02 -4.39 5.26
C MET A 100 0.69 -5.16 5.34
N THR A 101 -0.21 -4.93 4.39
CA THR A 101 -1.38 -5.78 4.16
C THR A 101 -0.94 -7.18 3.76
N VAL A 102 -1.40 -8.19 4.48
CA VAL A 102 -1.05 -9.59 4.25
C VAL A 102 -2.25 -10.41 3.76
N PHE A 103 -1.97 -11.51 3.05
CA PHE A 103 -2.97 -12.42 2.46
C PHE A 103 -3.94 -11.73 1.48
N PHE A 104 -3.51 -10.64 0.87
CA PHE A 104 -4.24 -9.93 -0.16
C PHE A 104 -3.26 -9.40 -1.23
N PRO A 105 -3.59 -9.50 -2.53
CA PRO A 105 -4.81 -10.06 -3.12
C PRO A 105 -4.86 -11.59 -3.07
N LEU A 106 -6.07 -12.16 -3.01
CA LEU A 106 -6.30 -13.60 -2.85
C LEU A 106 -5.79 -14.48 -4.01
N VAL A 107 -5.46 -13.87 -5.15
CA VAL A 107 -4.90 -14.56 -6.32
C VAL A 107 -3.42 -14.93 -6.16
N VAL A 108 -2.75 -14.39 -5.13
CA VAL A 108 -1.36 -14.70 -4.79
C VAL A 108 -1.33 -15.37 -3.43
N HIS A 109 -0.76 -16.57 -3.36
CA HIS A 109 -0.57 -17.26 -2.08
C HIS A 109 0.45 -16.48 -1.23
N GLY A 110 0.19 -16.38 0.08
CA GLY A 110 1.09 -15.68 1.00
C GLY A 110 1.37 -14.22 0.62
N ALA A 111 0.41 -13.55 -0.01
CA ALA A 111 0.58 -12.19 -0.52
C ALA A 111 0.94 -11.19 0.59
N MET A 112 1.88 -10.31 0.26
CA MET A 112 2.32 -9.16 1.06
C MET A 112 2.25 -7.92 0.18
N LEU A 113 1.31 -7.02 0.47
CA LEU A 113 1.07 -5.81 -0.33
C LEU A 113 1.65 -4.60 0.41
N VAL A 114 2.76 -4.09 -0.10
CA VAL A 114 3.48 -2.94 0.48
C VAL A 114 3.08 -1.67 -0.23
N GLU A 115 2.51 -0.73 0.51
CA GLU A 115 2.06 0.58 0.01
C GLU A 115 2.79 1.71 0.76
N PRO A 116 4.01 2.06 0.33
CA PRO A 116 4.72 3.21 0.88
C PRO A 116 4.14 4.48 0.25
N THR A 117 3.45 5.28 1.05
CA THR A 117 2.84 6.51 0.57
C THR A 117 3.89 7.61 0.32
N GLU A 118 3.45 8.76 -0.18
CA GLU A 118 4.27 9.96 -0.38
C GLU A 118 4.87 10.52 0.90
N THR A 119 4.31 10.14 2.06
CA THR A 119 4.78 10.62 3.36
C THR A 119 6.08 9.99 3.81
N GLU A 120 6.48 8.86 3.18
CA GLU A 120 7.68 8.15 3.55
C GLU A 120 8.94 8.77 2.93
N SER A 121 9.93 9.05 3.78
CA SER A 121 11.25 9.49 3.31
C SER A 121 12.07 8.31 2.78
N LYS A 122 13.05 8.59 1.91
CA LYS A 122 13.99 7.56 1.46
C LYS A 122 14.67 6.85 2.64
N ALA A 123 15.04 7.58 3.69
CA ALA A 123 15.68 7.00 4.86
C ALA A 123 14.76 6.03 5.61
N ALA A 124 13.46 6.34 5.71
CA ALA A 124 12.46 5.44 6.30
C ALA A 124 12.27 4.18 5.44
N LEU A 125 12.23 4.34 4.12
CA LEU A 125 12.16 3.20 3.20
C LEU A 125 13.39 2.31 3.28
N ASP A 126 14.60 2.89 3.36
CA ASP A 126 15.85 2.13 3.52
C ASP A 126 15.84 1.30 4.82
N GLN A 127 15.34 1.85 5.92
CA GLN A 127 15.19 1.13 7.19
C GLN A 127 14.18 -0.02 7.08
N PHE A 128 13.03 0.23 6.46
CA PHE A 128 12.00 -0.80 6.22
C PHE A 128 12.53 -1.95 5.34
N ILE A 129 13.22 -1.60 4.25
CA ILE A 129 13.86 -2.58 3.35
C ILE A 129 14.90 -3.40 4.12
N HIS A 130 15.70 -2.76 4.95
CA HIS A 130 16.71 -3.45 5.76
C HIS A 130 16.05 -4.44 6.75
N ALA A 131 14.98 -4.03 7.41
CA ALA A 131 14.24 -4.91 8.32
C ALA A 131 13.61 -6.12 7.61
N LEU A 132 13.18 -5.98 6.34
CA LEU A 132 12.66 -7.10 5.54
C LEU A 132 13.76 -8.02 5.01
N ALA A 133 14.99 -7.53 4.89
CA ALA A 133 16.11 -8.28 4.33
C ALA A 133 16.98 -8.97 5.41
N SER A 134 16.75 -8.67 6.69
CA SER A 134 17.50 -9.24 7.82
C SER A 134 16.93 -10.56 8.29
#